data_c9309a53f11f4d954785101f6e5ad465
#
_entry.id   c9309a53f11f4d954785101f6e5ad465
#
_cell.length_a   1.000
_cell.length_b   1.000
_cell.length_c   1.000
_cell.angle_alpha   90.00
_cell.angle_beta   90.00
_cell.angle_gamma   90.00
#
_symmetry.space_group_name_H-M   'P 1'
#
loop_
_entity.id
_entity.type
_entity.pdbx_description
1 polymer ?
#
loop_
_entity_poly.entity_id
_entity_poly.type
_entity_poly.pdbx_seq_one_letter_code
_entity_poly.pdbx_strand_id
1 'polypeptide(L)'
;MSINIKISQKLKFSIKEDKMKHIGNVILALDNLKKNRNLYFLIKNRFDWMNNFIELNKSGIEVGAAAGFSKVFTKNKSILITDFCDDAHLDIKNLDAQKTDLKDESFDYVIASNMIHHIPYPIKFFNEMYRILKKNGKLIIFEPNCSLIFQVIALITKHEGYDFTVNPLSLEKPIVEEKDPWAGNMAATNLIFDNKILFNEKLGNMFCIVHHKYAECLSFLNSGGVYSKTYYIPLNNFFLKLINIIDNFLCFTMPSIFALGQQIVLEKK
;
A
#
# COMPACT_ATOMS: atom_id res chain seq x y z
N MET A 1 -19.52 0.78 -11.52
CA MET A 1 -18.39 0.11 -12.20
C MET A 1 -17.38 1.16 -12.56
N SER A 2 -16.21 1.19 -11.92
CA SER A 2 -15.12 2.05 -12.39
C SER A 2 -14.60 1.46 -13.70
N ILE A 3 -14.69 2.22 -14.78
CA ILE A 3 -14.09 1.83 -16.06
C ILE A 3 -12.59 2.03 -15.91
N ASN A 4 -11.83 0.95 -15.80
CA ASN A 4 -10.37 1.02 -15.80
C ASN A 4 -9.89 1.43 -17.20
N ILE A 5 -9.46 2.68 -17.34
CA ILE A 5 -8.83 3.18 -18.57
C ILE A 5 -7.42 2.62 -18.63
N LYS A 6 -7.07 1.93 -19.72
CA LYS A 6 -5.77 1.27 -19.89
C LYS A 6 -5.05 1.83 -21.10
N ILE A 7 -3.83 2.32 -20.92
CA ILE A 7 -2.92 2.67 -22.02
C ILE A 7 -2.42 1.38 -22.69
N SER A 8 -2.08 0.37 -21.86
CA SER A 8 -1.72 -0.98 -22.33
C SER A 8 -2.17 -2.02 -21.30
N GLN A 9 -2.23 -3.29 -21.71
CA GLN A 9 -2.56 -4.38 -20.79
C GLN A 9 -1.40 -4.71 -19.85
N LYS A 10 -0.17 -4.43 -20.28
CA LYS A 10 1.03 -4.82 -19.54
C LYS A 10 2.19 -3.88 -19.85
N LEU A 11 2.90 -3.51 -18.81
CA LEU A 11 4.14 -2.75 -18.85
C LEU A 11 5.11 -3.36 -17.84
N LYS A 12 6.24 -3.88 -18.27
CA LYS A 12 7.27 -4.45 -17.40
C LYS A 12 8.60 -3.73 -17.60
N PHE A 13 9.28 -3.51 -16.48
CA PHE A 13 10.65 -3.03 -16.46
C PHE A 13 11.51 -4.04 -15.71
N SER A 14 12.74 -4.27 -16.16
CA SER A 14 13.72 -5.04 -15.42
C SER A 14 14.45 -4.08 -14.46
N ILE A 15 14.04 -4.06 -13.21
CA ILE A 15 14.70 -3.29 -12.15
C ILE A 15 15.53 -4.30 -11.36
N LYS A 16 16.86 -4.14 -11.39
CA LYS A 16 17.74 -4.80 -10.43
C LYS A 16 18.05 -3.80 -9.33
N GLU A 17 17.30 -3.83 -8.24
CA GLU A 17 17.68 -3.08 -7.05
C GLU A 17 18.63 -3.91 -6.18
N ASP A 18 19.72 -3.27 -5.76
CA ASP A 18 20.67 -3.84 -4.82
C ASP A 18 20.12 -3.70 -3.39
N LYS A 19 20.24 -4.74 -2.56
CA LYS A 19 19.82 -4.74 -1.14
C LYS A 19 20.42 -3.56 -0.35
N MET A 20 21.67 -3.17 -0.66
CA MET A 20 22.32 -2.00 -0.04
C MET A 20 21.64 -0.68 -0.40
N LYS A 21 21.09 -0.59 -1.61
CA LYS A 21 20.34 0.59 -2.06
C LYS A 21 19.01 0.73 -1.32
N HIS A 22 18.37 -0.39 -0.99
CA HIS A 22 17.13 -0.39 -0.20
C HIS A 22 17.32 0.19 1.20
N ILE A 23 18.30 -0.29 1.96
CA ILE A 23 18.61 0.21 3.31
C ILE A 23 18.87 1.72 3.28
N GLY A 24 19.63 2.19 2.29
CA GLY A 24 19.84 3.62 2.06
C GLY A 24 18.56 4.40 1.79
N ASN A 25 17.61 3.80 1.07
CA ASN A 25 16.33 4.41 0.77
C ASN A 25 15.42 4.53 2.01
N VAL A 26 15.43 3.56 2.92
CA VAL A 26 14.69 3.62 4.20
C VAL A 26 15.19 4.76 5.09
N ILE A 27 16.51 4.88 5.27
CA ILE A 27 17.13 5.98 6.04
C ILE A 27 16.80 7.33 5.40
N LEU A 28 16.91 7.41 4.06
CA LEU A 28 16.59 8.61 3.30
C LEU A 28 15.12 9.01 3.46
N ALA A 29 14.19 8.04 3.49
CA ALA A 29 12.77 8.31 3.65
C ALA A 29 12.46 8.95 5.00
N LEU A 30 13.07 8.46 6.10
CA LEU A 30 12.93 9.05 7.44
C LEU A 30 13.52 10.46 7.51
N ASP A 31 14.68 10.70 6.89
CA ASP A 31 15.30 12.02 6.83
C ASP A 31 14.50 13.00 5.97
N ASN A 32 13.99 12.56 4.85
CA ASN A 32 13.13 13.36 3.98
C ASN A 32 11.83 13.73 4.70
N LEU A 33 11.23 12.80 5.43
CA LEU A 33 10.03 13.07 6.21
C LEU A 33 10.21 14.25 7.18
N LYS A 34 11.37 14.34 7.84
CA LYS A 34 11.69 15.44 8.77
C LYS A 34 11.90 16.79 8.09
N LYS A 35 12.40 16.78 6.84
CA LYS A 35 12.86 17.99 6.12
C LYS A 35 11.84 18.49 5.10
N ASN A 36 10.96 17.63 4.61
CA ASN A 36 10.01 17.91 3.55
C ASN A 36 8.57 17.97 4.08
N ARG A 37 8.04 19.19 4.20
CA ARG A 37 6.67 19.42 4.69
C ARG A 37 5.61 18.78 3.81
N ASN A 38 5.78 18.76 2.48
CA ASN A 38 4.84 18.16 1.56
C ASN A 38 4.74 16.64 1.80
N LEU A 39 5.91 15.99 1.92
CA LEU A 39 5.99 14.57 2.23
C LEU A 39 5.39 14.24 3.59
N TYR A 40 5.74 15.04 4.62
CA TYR A 40 5.15 14.88 5.95
C TYR A 40 3.62 14.96 5.91
N PHE A 41 3.08 15.94 5.18
CA PHE A 41 1.64 16.11 5.03
C PHE A 41 1.00 14.89 4.32
N LEU A 42 1.60 14.41 3.24
CA LEU A 42 1.14 13.23 2.51
C LEU A 42 1.09 12.00 3.44
N ILE A 43 2.22 11.66 4.07
CA ILE A 43 2.32 10.46 4.92
C ILE A 43 1.38 10.59 6.13
N LYS A 44 1.33 11.77 6.76
CA LYS A 44 0.36 12.01 7.85
C LYS A 44 -1.07 11.72 7.41
N ASN A 45 -1.50 12.21 6.24
CA ASN A 45 -2.84 11.97 5.72
C ASN A 45 -3.11 10.47 5.48
N ARG A 46 -2.10 9.70 5.03
CA ARG A 46 -2.20 8.24 4.88
C ARG A 46 -2.51 7.54 6.20
N PHE A 47 -1.96 8.00 7.31
CA PHE A 47 -2.22 7.41 8.62
C PHE A 47 -3.44 8.02 9.35
N ASP A 48 -3.80 9.27 9.07
CA ASP A 48 -4.94 9.92 9.72
C ASP A 48 -6.25 9.16 9.47
N TRP A 49 -6.50 8.70 8.23
CA TRP A 49 -7.70 7.90 7.95
C TRP A 49 -7.61 6.48 8.53
N MET A 50 -6.41 5.85 8.52
CA MET A 50 -6.20 4.54 9.14
C MET A 50 -6.51 4.56 10.62
N ASN A 51 -6.18 5.66 11.30
CA ASN A 51 -6.45 5.85 12.72
C ASN A 51 -7.95 5.83 13.08
N ASN A 52 -8.87 6.02 12.12
CA ASN A 52 -10.30 5.85 12.36
C ASN A 52 -10.70 4.38 12.62
N PHE A 53 -9.87 3.45 12.15
CA PHE A 53 -10.10 2.00 12.26
C PHE A 53 -9.21 1.31 13.29
N ILE A 54 -8.31 2.05 13.94
CA ILE A 54 -7.42 1.57 14.99
C ILE A 54 -7.99 1.98 16.34
N GLU A 55 -8.06 1.07 17.28
CA GLU A 55 -8.42 1.35 18.67
C GLU A 55 -7.16 1.41 19.54
N LEU A 56 -7.17 2.28 20.55
CA LEU A 56 -6.11 2.32 21.56
C LEU A 56 -6.09 1.02 22.36
N ASN A 57 -4.93 0.59 22.79
CA ASN A 57 -4.71 -0.62 23.63
C ASN A 57 -5.10 -1.95 22.94
N LYS A 58 -5.30 -1.96 21.63
CA LYS A 58 -5.49 -3.17 20.84
C LYS A 58 -4.17 -3.65 20.25
N SER A 59 -4.03 -4.97 20.06
CA SER A 59 -2.85 -5.56 19.43
C SER A 59 -2.85 -5.27 17.92
N GLY A 60 -1.80 -4.64 17.43
CA GLY A 60 -1.65 -4.31 16.01
C GLY A 60 -0.28 -4.65 15.48
N ILE A 61 -0.23 -4.94 14.18
CA ILE A 61 0.99 -5.21 13.46
C ILE A 61 0.95 -4.54 12.07
N GLU A 62 2.08 -4.00 11.62
CA GLU A 62 2.27 -3.60 10.23
C GLU A 62 3.17 -4.61 9.54
N VAL A 63 2.73 -5.16 8.42
CA VAL A 63 3.51 -6.05 7.55
C VAL A 63 4.01 -5.28 6.35
N GLY A 64 5.30 -5.46 5.97
CA GLY A 64 5.94 -4.65 4.94
C GLY A 64 6.10 -3.19 5.34
N ALA A 65 6.58 -2.95 6.57
CA ALA A 65 6.61 -1.62 7.18
C ALA A 65 7.67 -0.69 6.58
N ALA A 66 8.66 -1.22 5.86
CA ALA A 66 9.79 -0.49 5.29
C ALA A 66 10.39 0.54 6.28
N ALA A 67 10.14 1.84 6.12
CA ALA A 67 10.66 2.89 7.02
C ALA A 67 9.95 2.98 8.39
N GLY A 68 8.89 2.21 8.63
CA GLY A 68 8.18 2.17 9.92
C GLY A 68 7.41 3.45 10.24
N PHE A 69 6.84 4.12 9.26
CA PHE A 69 6.06 5.35 9.46
C PHE A 69 4.87 5.17 10.42
N SER A 70 4.34 3.96 10.55
CA SER A 70 3.26 3.67 11.50
C SER A 70 3.64 3.95 12.95
N LYS A 71 4.89 3.70 13.37
CA LYS A 71 5.38 4.08 14.72
C LYS A 71 5.24 5.57 15.00
N VAL A 72 5.35 6.40 13.94
CA VAL A 72 5.26 7.86 14.06
C VAL A 72 3.81 8.33 14.05
N PHE A 73 2.99 7.82 13.14
CA PHE A 73 1.70 8.42 12.80
C PHE A 73 0.48 7.67 13.31
N THR A 74 0.58 6.37 13.68
CA THR A 74 -0.57 5.68 14.29
C THR A 74 -0.82 6.18 15.71
N LYS A 75 -2.08 6.21 16.12
CA LYS A 75 -2.45 6.57 17.48
C LYS A 75 -2.05 5.51 18.51
N ASN A 76 -1.97 4.25 18.11
CA ASN A 76 -1.48 3.15 18.95
C ASN A 76 0.04 2.98 18.76
N LYS A 77 0.84 3.45 19.72
CA LYS A 77 2.32 3.43 19.63
C LYS A 77 2.94 2.07 19.92
N SER A 78 2.17 1.10 20.42
CA SER A 78 2.62 -0.28 20.65
C SER A 78 2.47 -1.20 19.45
N ILE A 79 2.12 -0.65 18.28
CA ILE A 79 2.08 -1.42 17.02
C ILE A 79 3.44 -2.07 16.75
N LEU A 80 3.44 -3.36 16.41
CA LEU A 80 4.63 -4.04 15.93
C LEU A 80 4.87 -3.71 14.46
N ILE A 81 6.12 -3.47 14.07
CA ILE A 81 6.51 -3.25 12.68
C ILE A 81 7.37 -4.40 12.18
N THR A 82 7.04 -4.93 11.02
CA THR A 82 7.69 -6.10 10.44
C THR A 82 7.93 -5.92 8.96
N ASP A 83 8.96 -6.58 8.44
CA ASP A 83 9.25 -6.58 7.01
C ASP A 83 9.95 -7.88 6.60
N PHE A 84 9.96 -8.17 5.30
CA PHE A 84 10.74 -9.23 4.69
C PHE A 84 12.25 -8.97 4.81
N CYS A 85 12.64 -7.72 5.00
CA CYS A 85 14.02 -7.29 5.18
C CYS A 85 14.52 -7.50 6.62
N ASP A 86 15.84 -7.34 6.81
CA ASP A 86 16.53 -7.47 8.10
C ASP A 86 16.99 -6.11 8.63
N ASP A 87 16.13 -5.09 8.62
CA ASP A 87 16.47 -3.76 9.07
C ASP A 87 16.42 -3.64 10.60
N ALA A 88 17.39 -2.90 11.18
CA ALA A 88 17.59 -2.83 12.63
C ALA A 88 16.41 -2.22 13.41
N HIS A 89 15.59 -1.38 12.78
CA HIS A 89 14.45 -0.69 13.42
C HIS A 89 13.19 -1.54 13.51
N LEU A 90 13.14 -2.70 12.83
CA LEU A 90 11.99 -3.59 12.82
C LEU A 90 11.89 -4.38 14.13
N ASP A 91 10.64 -4.57 14.60
CA ASP A 91 10.37 -5.42 15.77
C ASP A 91 10.49 -6.92 15.41
N ILE A 92 10.05 -7.29 14.19
CA ILE A 92 10.20 -8.64 13.63
C ILE A 92 10.76 -8.52 12.22
N LYS A 93 11.84 -9.24 11.96
CA LYS A 93 12.60 -9.22 10.71
C LYS A 93 12.37 -10.47 9.90
N ASN A 94 12.68 -10.42 8.60
CA ASN A 94 12.59 -11.56 7.68
C ASN A 94 11.20 -12.23 7.69
N LEU A 95 10.14 -11.45 7.87
CA LEU A 95 8.77 -11.96 7.93
C LEU A 95 8.18 -12.02 6.53
N ASP A 96 7.90 -13.23 6.03
CA ASP A 96 7.13 -13.42 4.81
C ASP A 96 5.63 -13.30 5.13
N ALA A 97 5.01 -12.22 4.66
CA ALA A 97 3.59 -11.97 4.87
C ALA A 97 2.64 -13.00 4.21
N GLN A 98 3.16 -13.90 3.36
CA GLN A 98 2.39 -15.00 2.78
C GLN A 98 2.34 -16.23 3.69
N LYS A 99 3.26 -16.34 4.66
CA LYS A 99 3.35 -17.44 5.61
C LYS A 99 4.18 -17.00 6.81
N THR A 100 3.52 -16.54 7.85
CA THR A 100 4.17 -16.09 9.08
C THR A 100 4.18 -17.19 10.15
N ASP A 101 5.11 -17.08 11.11
CA ASP A 101 5.11 -17.91 12.31
C ASP A 101 4.30 -17.27 13.46
N LEU A 102 3.49 -16.25 13.14
CA LEU A 102 2.65 -15.56 14.12
C LEU A 102 1.49 -16.45 14.55
N LYS A 103 1.08 -16.29 15.80
CA LYS A 103 -0.03 -17.07 16.38
C LYS A 103 -1.37 -16.70 15.75
N ASP A 104 -2.25 -17.69 15.59
CA ASP A 104 -3.62 -17.49 15.14
C ASP A 104 -4.35 -16.51 16.07
N GLU A 105 -5.22 -15.71 15.49
CA GLU A 105 -6.13 -14.79 16.17
C GLU A 105 -5.43 -13.90 17.23
N SER A 106 -4.22 -13.43 16.93
CA SER A 106 -3.38 -12.66 17.86
C SER A 106 -3.52 -11.14 17.70
N PHE A 107 -3.99 -10.66 16.55
CA PHE A 107 -4.07 -9.21 16.25
C PHE A 107 -5.49 -8.72 16.07
N ASP A 108 -5.78 -7.57 16.65
CA ASP A 108 -7.04 -6.85 16.47
C ASP A 108 -7.04 -6.09 15.13
N TYR A 109 -5.85 -5.69 14.65
CA TYR A 109 -5.69 -5.09 13.33
C TYR A 109 -4.31 -5.37 12.72
N VAL A 110 -4.28 -5.43 11.40
CA VAL A 110 -3.08 -5.49 10.57
C VAL A 110 -3.07 -4.30 9.63
N ILE A 111 -1.93 -3.62 9.49
CA ILE A 111 -1.69 -2.61 8.45
C ILE A 111 -0.83 -3.24 7.37
N ALA A 112 -1.21 -3.02 6.10
CA ALA A 112 -0.43 -3.35 4.92
C ALA A 112 -0.42 -2.12 3.98
N SER A 113 0.73 -1.49 3.80
CA SER A 113 0.83 -0.23 3.05
C SER A 113 1.89 -0.31 1.97
N ASN A 114 1.46 -0.22 0.70
CA ASN A 114 2.31 -0.27 -0.48
C ASN A 114 3.20 -1.53 -0.52
N MET A 115 2.62 -2.72 -0.24
CA MET A 115 3.38 -3.97 -0.19
C MET A 115 2.68 -5.14 -0.90
N ILE A 116 1.33 -5.13 -1.03
CA ILE A 116 0.59 -6.27 -1.61
C ILE A 116 0.94 -6.45 -3.09
N HIS A 117 1.20 -5.37 -3.80
CA HIS A 117 1.59 -5.41 -5.21
C HIS A 117 2.99 -6.01 -5.45
N HIS A 118 3.81 -6.19 -4.40
CA HIS A 118 5.07 -6.93 -4.43
C HIS A 118 4.92 -8.41 -4.06
N ILE A 119 3.74 -8.83 -3.59
CA ILE A 119 3.52 -10.22 -3.16
C ILE A 119 3.29 -11.13 -4.37
N PRO A 120 4.07 -12.21 -4.55
CA PRO A 120 3.89 -13.13 -5.68
C PRO A 120 2.51 -13.78 -5.73
N TYR A 121 1.96 -14.18 -4.57
CA TYR A 121 0.65 -14.81 -4.44
C TYR A 121 -0.22 -14.06 -3.43
N PRO A 122 -0.89 -12.95 -3.79
CA PRO A 122 -1.73 -12.19 -2.85
C PRO A 122 -2.80 -13.02 -2.15
N ILE A 123 -3.31 -14.08 -2.76
CA ILE A 123 -4.25 -14.99 -2.08
C ILE A 123 -3.65 -15.66 -0.84
N LYS A 124 -2.35 -16.01 -0.85
CA LYS A 124 -1.66 -16.54 0.33
C LYS A 124 -1.58 -15.50 1.44
N PHE A 125 -1.26 -14.26 1.07
CA PHE A 125 -1.26 -13.12 1.99
C PHE A 125 -2.64 -12.94 2.65
N PHE A 126 -3.73 -12.91 1.90
CA PHE A 126 -5.07 -12.77 2.49
C PHE A 126 -5.44 -13.93 3.42
N ASN A 127 -5.10 -15.17 3.05
CA ASN A 127 -5.31 -16.34 3.91
C ASN A 127 -4.53 -16.21 5.23
N GLU A 128 -3.30 -15.74 5.16
CA GLU A 128 -2.45 -15.56 6.33
C GLU A 128 -2.95 -14.41 7.23
N MET A 129 -3.34 -13.28 6.64
CA MET A 129 -3.96 -12.18 7.40
C MET A 129 -5.27 -12.60 8.06
N TYR A 130 -6.07 -13.42 7.38
CA TYR A 130 -7.28 -14.00 7.98
C TYR A 130 -6.95 -14.89 9.18
N ARG A 131 -5.90 -15.71 9.10
CA ARG A 131 -5.46 -16.59 10.19
C ARG A 131 -5.03 -15.81 11.43
N ILE A 132 -4.18 -14.80 11.27
CA ILE A 132 -3.60 -14.04 12.39
C ILE A 132 -4.54 -12.98 12.99
N LEU A 133 -5.53 -12.50 12.24
CA LEU A 133 -6.54 -11.57 12.75
C LEU A 133 -7.52 -12.28 13.67
N LYS A 134 -7.89 -11.63 14.76
CA LYS A 134 -9.02 -12.01 15.61
C LYS A 134 -10.34 -11.85 14.85
N LYS A 135 -11.40 -12.49 15.31
CA LYS A 135 -12.77 -12.25 14.82
C LYS A 135 -13.11 -10.76 14.90
N ASN A 136 -13.71 -10.19 13.85
CA ASN A 136 -13.98 -8.76 13.65
C ASN A 136 -12.70 -7.88 13.61
N GLY A 137 -11.52 -8.49 13.56
CA GLY A 137 -10.25 -7.79 13.35
C GLY A 137 -10.16 -7.17 11.96
N LYS A 138 -9.37 -6.11 11.82
CA LYS A 138 -9.32 -5.31 10.59
C LYS A 138 -8.00 -5.43 9.87
N LEU A 139 -8.06 -5.68 8.56
CA LEU A 139 -6.93 -5.52 7.65
C LEU A 139 -7.06 -4.15 6.97
N ILE A 140 -6.16 -3.23 7.33
CA ILE A 140 -6.14 -1.84 6.88
C ILE A 140 -5.09 -1.71 5.79
N ILE A 141 -5.52 -1.43 4.57
CA ILE A 141 -4.70 -1.46 3.37
C ILE A 141 -4.62 -0.08 2.75
N PHE A 142 -3.40 0.35 2.40
CA PHE A 142 -3.18 1.45 1.47
C PHE A 142 -2.29 0.95 0.33
N GLU A 143 -2.78 0.98 -0.89
CA GLU A 143 -2.09 0.43 -2.05
C GLU A 143 -2.17 1.37 -3.26
N PRO A 144 -1.25 1.26 -4.22
CA PRO A 144 -1.34 1.98 -5.48
C PRO A 144 -2.65 1.71 -6.22
N ASN A 145 -3.13 2.73 -6.92
CA ASN A 145 -4.19 2.64 -7.91
C ASN A 145 -3.62 2.89 -9.30
N CYS A 146 -3.68 1.89 -10.16
CA CYS A 146 -3.14 1.96 -11.52
C CYS A 146 -4.07 2.74 -12.46
N SER A 147 -4.35 4.02 -12.11
CA SER A 147 -5.13 4.97 -12.91
C SER A 147 -4.40 5.38 -14.18
N LEU A 148 -5.07 6.15 -15.05
CA LEU A 148 -4.46 6.66 -16.27
C LEU A 148 -3.20 7.50 -15.98
N ILE A 149 -3.26 8.41 -14.99
CA ILE A 149 -2.10 9.21 -14.58
C ILE A 149 -0.98 8.32 -14.07
N PHE A 150 -1.29 7.29 -13.26
CA PHE A 150 -0.27 6.34 -12.81
C PHE A 150 0.41 5.64 -13.98
N GLN A 151 -0.35 5.17 -14.98
CA GLN A 151 0.20 4.51 -16.16
C GLN A 151 1.14 5.44 -16.96
N VAL A 152 0.78 6.74 -17.08
CA VAL A 152 1.65 7.76 -17.72
C VAL A 152 2.94 7.94 -16.91
N ILE A 153 2.84 8.04 -15.57
CA ILE A 153 4.02 8.14 -14.69
C ILE A 153 4.92 6.91 -14.87
N ALA A 154 4.37 5.71 -14.86
CA ALA A 154 5.12 4.46 -15.03
C ALA A 154 5.88 4.43 -16.37
N LEU A 155 5.26 4.90 -17.46
CA LEU A 155 5.91 5.03 -18.77
C LEU A 155 7.10 6.00 -18.77
N ILE A 156 6.98 7.12 -18.04
CA ILE A 156 8.01 8.16 -17.96
C ILE A 156 9.15 7.73 -17.03
N THR A 157 8.80 7.27 -15.83
CA THR A 157 9.78 6.97 -14.78
C THR A 157 10.47 5.62 -14.96
N LYS A 158 9.80 4.67 -15.61
CA LYS A 158 10.23 3.29 -15.80
C LYS A 158 10.61 2.60 -14.47
N HIS A 159 9.96 3.00 -13.38
CA HIS A 159 10.28 2.52 -12.04
C HIS A 159 9.59 1.20 -11.74
N GLU A 160 8.27 1.15 -11.83
CA GLU A 160 7.47 -0.04 -11.57
C GLU A 160 6.44 -0.25 -12.67
N GLY A 161 6.22 -1.54 -13.00
CA GLY A 161 5.31 -1.92 -14.07
C GLY A 161 3.92 -2.30 -13.57
N TYR A 162 3.07 -2.65 -14.51
CA TYR A 162 1.74 -3.21 -14.23
C TYR A 162 1.41 -4.32 -15.22
N ASP A 163 0.58 -5.26 -14.77
CA ASP A 163 0.08 -6.37 -15.59
C ASP A 163 -1.38 -6.65 -15.22
N PHE A 164 -2.30 -6.25 -16.08
CA PHE A 164 -3.74 -6.48 -15.91
C PHE A 164 -4.18 -7.87 -16.41
N THR A 165 -3.27 -8.68 -16.93
CA THR A 165 -3.59 -10.00 -17.52
C THR A 165 -3.48 -11.14 -16.52
N VAL A 166 -3.00 -10.87 -15.29
CA VAL A 166 -2.82 -11.85 -14.22
C VAL A 166 -4.06 -11.97 -13.33
N ASN A 167 -4.20 -13.10 -12.64
CA ASN A 167 -5.19 -13.28 -11.59
C ASN A 167 -4.51 -13.27 -10.22
N PRO A 168 -4.60 -12.17 -9.42
CA PRO A 168 -3.93 -12.08 -8.12
C PRO A 168 -4.52 -13.01 -7.05
N LEU A 169 -5.73 -13.51 -7.25
CA LEU A 169 -6.42 -14.42 -6.32
C LEU A 169 -6.37 -15.88 -6.79
N SER A 170 -5.36 -16.24 -7.61
CA SER A 170 -5.05 -17.61 -8.04
C SER A 170 -3.68 -18.04 -7.51
N LEU A 171 -3.51 -19.35 -7.30
CA LEU A 171 -2.23 -19.99 -6.97
C LEU A 171 -1.50 -20.55 -8.22
N GLU A 172 -2.10 -20.44 -9.40
CA GLU A 172 -1.55 -21.05 -10.61
C GLU A 172 -0.26 -20.38 -11.07
N LYS A 173 -0.21 -19.05 -10.97
CA LYS A 173 0.96 -18.26 -11.39
C LYS A 173 1.16 -17.07 -10.47
N PRO A 174 2.42 -16.74 -10.14
CA PRO A 174 2.72 -15.53 -9.39
C PRO A 174 2.43 -14.28 -10.25
N ILE A 175 2.01 -13.20 -9.59
CA ILE A 175 1.76 -11.91 -10.27
C ILE A 175 3.02 -11.08 -10.47
N VAL A 176 4.07 -11.42 -9.73
CA VAL A 176 5.43 -10.84 -9.81
C VAL A 176 6.46 -11.96 -9.71
N GLU A 177 7.72 -11.67 -9.98
CA GLU A 177 8.81 -12.65 -9.89
C GLU A 177 9.07 -13.04 -8.43
N GLU A 178 8.99 -14.33 -8.09
CA GLU A 178 9.13 -14.83 -6.70
C GLU A 178 10.53 -14.58 -6.10
N LYS A 179 11.56 -14.52 -6.94
CA LYS A 179 12.95 -14.35 -6.50
C LYS A 179 13.38 -12.89 -6.41
N ASP A 180 12.54 -11.97 -6.84
CA ASP A 180 12.79 -10.53 -6.79
C ASP A 180 11.79 -9.85 -5.86
N PRO A 181 12.16 -9.58 -4.60
CA PRO A 181 11.26 -8.95 -3.63
C PRO A 181 10.89 -7.51 -3.99
N TRP A 182 11.55 -6.94 -5.00
CA TRP A 182 11.31 -5.57 -5.49
C TRP A 182 10.45 -5.55 -6.74
N ALA A 183 10.18 -6.71 -7.33
CA ALA A 183 9.26 -6.80 -8.46
C ALA A 183 7.85 -6.39 -8.00
N GLY A 184 7.23 -5.43 -8.69
CA GLY A 184 5.89 -4.95 -8.38
C GLY A 184 4.92 -5.11 -9.55
N ASN A 185 3.65 -5.35 -9.23
CA ASN A 185 2.55 -5.25 -10.16
C ASN A 185 1.52 -4.22 -9.66
N MET A 186 1.65 -2.99 -10.12
CA MET A 186 0.82 -1.87 -9.69
C MET A 186 -0.67 -2.00 -10.03
N ALA A 187 -1.05 -2.96 -10.90
CA ALA A 187 -2.44 -3.29 -11.19
C ALA A 187 -3.07 -4.28 -10.19
N ALA A 188 -2.29 -4.87 -9.29
CA ALA A 188 -2.76 -5.93 -8.38
C ALA A 188 -3.99 -5.50 -7.59
N THR A 189 -3.94 -4.31 -6.98
CA THR A 189 -5.03 -3.77 -6.15
C THR A 189 -6.31 -3.55 -6.96
N ASN A 190 -6.20 -3.00 -8.17
CA ASN A 190 -7.35 -2.85 -9.06
C ASN A 190 -7.96 -4.19 -9.45
N LEU A 191 -7.12 -5.19 -9.74
CA LEU A 191 -7.60 -6.53 -10.10
C LEU A 191 -8.33 -7.22 -8.94
N ILE A 192 -7.94 -6.94 -7.69
CA ILE A 192 -8.55 -7.50 -6.48
C ILE A 192 -9.84 -6.77 -6.11
N PHE A 193 -9.79 -5.44 -5.97
CA PHE A 193 -10.85 -4.68 -5.29
C PHE A 193 -11.85 -4.01 -6.24
N ASP A 194 -11.48 -3.73 -7.50
CA ASP A 194 -12.41 -3.21 -8.49
C ASP A 194 -13.28 -4.33 -9.08
N ASN A 195 -12.81 -5.59 -9.04
CA ASN A 195 -13.57 -6.76 -9.44
C ASN A 195 -14.33 -7.37 -8.25
N LYS A 196 -15.48 -6.80 -7.93
CA LYS A 196 -16.32 -7.25 -6.80
C LYS A 196 -16.77 -8.70 -6.90
N ILE A 197 -16.94 -9.24 -8.11
CA ILE A 197 -17.34 -10.64 -8.31
C ILE A 197 -16.19 -11.55 -7.86
N LEU A 198 -14.99 -11.31 -8.38
CA LEU A 198 -13.80 -12.08 -8.01
C LEU A 198 -13.49 -11.96 -6.51
N PHE A 199 -13.58 -10.73 -5.95
CA PHE A 199 -13.41 -10.52 -4.51
C PHE A 199 -14.38 -11.37 -3.70
N ASN A 200 -15.67 -11.30 -4.00
CA ASN A 200 -16.70 -12.04 -3.25
C ASN A 200 -16.53 -13.56 -3.39
N GLU A 201 -16.16 -14.05 -4.58
CA GLU A 201 -15.92 -15.47 -4.83
C GLU A 201 -14.72 -16.00 -4.01
N LYS A 202 -13.61 -15.25 -3.98
CA LYS A 202 -12.33 -15.73 -3.40
C LYS A 202 -12.11 -15.32 -1.96
N LEU A 203 -12.56 -14.13 -1.56
CA LEU A 203 -12.31 -13.54 -0.25
C LEU A 203 -13.59 -13.25 0.54
N GLY A 204 -14.75 -13.28 -0.08
CA GLY A 204 -16.01 -12.89 0.53
C GLY A 204 -16.48 -13.77 1.71
N ASN A 205 -16.00 -15.00 1.82
CA ASN A 205 -16.24 -15.87 2.98
C ASN A 205 -15.36 -15.50 4.18
N MET A 206 -14.20 -14.88 3.93
CA MET A 206 -13.22 -14.51 4.95
C MET A 206 -13.42 -13.06 5.42
N PHE A 207 -13.71 -12.17 4.49
CA PHE A 207 -13.73 -10.74 4.74
C PHE A 207 -14.96 -10.04 4.19
N CYS A 208 -15.35 -8.94 4.84
CA CYS A 208 -16.21 -7.92 4.23
C CYS A 208 -15.44 -6.61 4.06
N ILE A 209 -15.71 -5.88 2.98
CA ILE A 209 -15.14 -4.55 2.75
C ILE A 209 -15.97 -3.55 3.56
N VAL A 210 -15.37 -2.95 4.60
CA VAL A 210 -16.02 -1.92 5.44
C VAL A 210 -15.63 -0.50 5.05
N HIS A 211 -14.54 -0.34 4.27
CA HIS A 211 -14.12 0.93 3.71
C HIS A 211 -13.42 0.70 2.37
N HIS A 212 -13.76 1.49 1.35
CA HIS A 212 -13.02 1.56 0.09
C HIS A 212 -13.13 2.98 -0.49
N LYS A 213 -12.00 3.66 -0.60
CA LYS A 213 -11.91 5.02 -1.12
C LYS A 213 -10.65 5.18 -1.97
N TYR A 214 -10.78 5.91 -3.07
CA TYR A 214 -9.65 6.33 -3.89
C TYR A 214 -9.04 7.62 -3.34
N ALA A 215 -7.74 7.77 -3.41
CA ALA A 215 -7.02 8.87 -2.80
C ALA A 215 -5.76 9.24 -3.56
N GLU A 216 -5.25 10.43 -3.24
CA GLU A 216 -3.96 10.96 -3.70
C GLU A 216 -3.87 11.15 -5.22
N CYS A 217 -3.52 12.36 -5.60
CA CYS A 217 -3.13 12.71 -6.96
C CYS A 217 -2.04 13.79 -6.89
N LEU A 218 -2.42 15.06 -6.82
CA LEU A 218 -1.50 16.20 -6.80
C LEU A 218 -0.62 16.19 -5.54
N SER A 219 -1.16 15.78 -4.40
CA SER A 219 -0.40 15.64 -3.15
C SER A 219 0.75 14.64 -3.27
N PHE A 220 0.52 13.50 -3.94
CA PHE A 220 1.57 12.52 -4.21
C PHE A 220 2.58 13.06 -5.22
N LEU A 221 2.12 13.64 -6.33
CA LEU A 221 2.98 14.18 -7.39
C LEU A 221 3.89 15.29 -6.88
N ASN A 222 3.41 16.10 -5.95
CA ASN A 222 4.18 17.21 -5.35
C ASN A 222 4.76 16.86 -3.96
N SER A 223 4.94 15.56 -3.67
CA SER A 223 5.49 15.13 -2.37
C SER A 223 7.01 15.22 -2.25
N GLY A 224 7.71 15.19 -3.37
CA GLY A 224 9.17 15.07 -3.39
C GLY A 224 9.68 13.63 -3.30
N GLY A 225 8.75 12.65 -3.40
CA GLY A 225 9.04 11.22 -3.37
C GLY A 225 9.18 10.64 -1.95
N VAL A 226 8.74 9.41 -1.76
CA VAL A 226 8.81 8.71 -0.45
C VAL A 226 10.18 8.07 -0.26
N TYR A 227 10.56 7.18 -1.15
CA TYR A 227 11.84 6.43 -1.13
C TYR A 227 12.84 6.92 -2.17
N SER A 228 12.46 7.85 -3.03
CA SER A 228 13.31 8.49 -4.03
C SER A 228 13.17 9.99 -3.93
N LYS A 229 14.17 10.73 -4.41
CA LYS A 229 14.06 12.19 -4.51
C LYS A 229 13.46 12.54 -5.86
N THR A 230 12.30 13.21 -5.82
CA THR A 230 11.68 13.81 -7.01
C THR A 230 11.58 15.33 -6.84
N TYR A 231 11.44 16.03 -7.94
CA TYR A 231 11.20 17.47 -7.89
C TYR A 231 9.84 17.77 -7.25
N TYR A 232 9.77 18.80 -6.42
CA TYR A 232 8.52 19.28 -5.82
C TYR A 232 8.59 20.78 -5.55
N ILE A 233 7.45 21.42 -5.45
CA ILE A 233 7.28 22.82 -5.08
C ILE A 233 6.92 22.86 -3.60
N PRO A 234 7.79 23.41 -2.71
CA PRO A 234 7.48 23.50 -1.29
C PRO A 234 6.24 24.37 -1.04
N LEU A 235 5.28 23.83 -0.30
CA LEU A 235 4.03 24.49 0.00
C LEU A 235 3.83 24.66 1.51
N ASN A 236 3.13 25.73 1.91
CA ASN A 236 2.68 25.88 3.28
C ASN A 236 1.40 25.05 3.54
N ASN A 237 1.01 24.96 4.81
CA ASN A 237 -0.12 24.12 5.23
C ASN A 237 -1.45 24.53 4.60
N PHE A 238 -1.67 25.80 4.27
CA PHE A 238 -2.88 26.26 3.63
C PHE A 238 -3.02 25.67 2.23
N PHE A 239 -1.97 25.79 1.39
CA PHE A 239 -1.98 25.22 0.04
C PHE A 239 -2.01 23.69 0.04
N LEU A 240 -1.34 23.02 1.00
CA LEU A 240 -1.41 21.57 1.13
C LEU A 240 -2.82 21.10 1.45
N LYS A 241 -3.55 21.80 2.34
CA LYS A 241 -4.97 21.50 2.62
C LYS A 241 -5.84 21.73 1.39
N LEU A 242 -5.59 22.79 0.63
CA LEU A 242 -6.34 23.07 -0.61
C LEU A 242 -6.11 21.95 -1.65
N ILE A 243 -4.87 21.54 -1.86
CA ILE A 243 -4.54 20.39 -2.73
C ILE A 243 -5.28 19.14 -2.28
N ASN A 244 -5.30 18.86 -0.98
CA ASN A 244 -6.01 17.68 -0.46
C ASN A 244 -7.53 17.73 -0.73
N ILE A 245 -8.14 18.92 -0.71
CA ILE A 245 -9.55 19.09 -1.09
C ILE A 245 -9.74 18.78 -2.58
N ILE A 246 -8.86 19.30 -3.43
CA ILE A 246 -8.86 19.05 -4.87
C ILE A 246 -8.65 17.56 -5.15
N ASP A 247 -7.67 16.93 -4.53
CA ASP A 247 -7.42 15.49 -4.64
C ASP A 247 -8.64 14.67 -4.28
N ASN A 248 -9.29 14.97 -3.15
CA ASN A 248 -10.50 14.26 -2.74
C ASN A 248 -11.62 14.40 -3.78
N PHE A 249 -11.80 15.57 -4.38
CA PHE A 249 -12.79 15.79 -5.43
C PHE A 249 -12.45 15.01 -6.71
N LEU A 250 -11.21 15.10 -7.19
CA LEU A 250 -10.76 14.40 -8.39
C LEU A 250 -10.81 12.88 -8.24
N CYS A 251 -10.33 12.37 -7.11
CA CYS A 251 -10.33 10.94 -6.82
C CYS A 251 -11.74 10.38 -6.59
N PHE A 252 -12.68 11.20 -6.11
CA PHE A 252 -14.08 10.80 -5.96
C PHE A 252 -14.81 10.77 -7.29
N THR A 253 -14.64 11.80 -8.13
CA THR A 253 -15.39 11.94 -9.40
C THR A 253 -14.84 11.09 -10.54
N MET A 254 -13.51 10.99 -10.64
CA MET A 254 -12.82 10.30 -11.75
C MET A 254 -11.63 9.47 -11.25
N PRO A 255 -11.85 8.45 -10.38
CA PRO A 255 -10.76 7.68 -9.76
C PRO A 255 -9.89 6.95 -10.79
N SER A 256 -10.47 6.44 -11.87
CA SER A 256 -9.74 5.75 -12.94
C SER A 256 -8.77 6.64 -13.72
N ILE A 257 -8.90 7.96 -13.61
CA ILE A 257 -8.00 8.92 -14.23
C ILE A 257 -6.98 9.44 -13.23
N PHE A 258 -7.44 9.93 -12.06
CA PHE A 258 -6.64 10.77 -11.18
C PHE A 258 -6.07 10.03 -9.97
N ALA A 259 -6.79 9.06 -9.39
CA ALA A 259 -6.36 8.48 -8.13
C ALA A 259 -5.08 7.64 -8.28
N LEU A 260 -4.10 7.89 -7.42
CA LEU A 260 -2.84 7.16 -7.38
C LEU A 260 -2.77 6.16 -6.23
N GLY A 261 -3.74 6.21 -5.30
CA GLY A 261 -3.84 5.30 -4.16
C GLY A 261 -5.26 4.83 -3.89
N GLN A 262 -5.38 3.70 -3.19
CA GLN A 262 -6.62 3.13 -2.68
C GLN A 262 -6.51 2.92 -1.17
N GLN A 263 -7.53 3.34 -0.44
CA GLN A 263 -7.74 3.12 0.98
C GLN A 263 -8.77 2.00 1.13
N ILE A 264 -8.41 0.88 1.71
CA ILE A 264 -9.28 -0.28 1.85
C ILE A 264 -9.21 -0.79 3.29
N VAL A 265 -10.36 -1.12 3.87
CA VAL A 265 -10.42 -1.84 5.14
C VAL A 265 -11.30 -3.05 4.96
N LEU A 266 -10.71 -4.20 5.28
CA LEU A 266 -11.40 -5.48 5.34
C LEU A 266 -11.61 -5.86 6.81
N GLU A 267 -12.79 -6.36 7.13
CA GLU A 267 -13.10 -6.89 8.46
C GLU A 267 -13.25 -8.41 8.38
N LYS A 268 -12.55 -9.14 9.25
CA LYS A 268 -12.65 -10.61 9.36
C LYS A 268 -14.04 -11.00 9.87
N LYS A 269 -14.68 -11.94 9.18
CA LYS A 269 -15.98 -12.52 9.51
C LYS A 269 -15.93 -13.57 10.64
#